data_32ae0c7d0e3f1548b7c48525bb95712b
#
_entry.id   32ae0c7d0e3f1548b7c48525bb95712b
#
_cell.length_a   1.000
_cell.length_b   1.000
_cell.length_c   1.000
_cell.angle_alpha   90.00
_cell.angle_beta   90.00
_cell.angle_gamma   90.00
#
_symmetry.space_group_name_H-M   'P 1'
#
loop_
_entity.id
_entity.type
_entity.pdbx_description
1 polymer ?
#
loop_
_entity_poly.entity_id
_entity_poly.type
_entity_poly.pdbx_seq_one_letter_code
_entity_poly.pdbx_strand_id
1 'polypeptide(L)'
;MRKYILLPVLAGIAVSALSFSCIAQAEPSDDLKVVIIRHGEKPDSGDNLSCQGENRALQLPEVLYQKFKIPDYTYVPALKTGDATKHSRMFQTVSPFAIKYNLTLDSKYEEDDYSNVADDVKKKAGTVLLVWEHKAISHIAKHLKVKNPPAWEGSDFDSIWIITYKNGDATLSFDKEGITPSSDCNF
;
A
#
# COMPACT_ATOMS: atom_id res chain seq x y z
N MET A 1 -57.36 -27.31 60.54
CA MET A 1 -57.38 -26.19 59.62
C MET A 1 -55.90 -25.82 59.32
N ARG A 2 -55.32 -26.21 58.17
CA ARG A 2 -53.91 -25.92 57.76
C ARG A 2 -53.99 -24.69 56.88
N LYS A 3 -53.32 -23.61 57.31
CA LYS A 3 -53.12 -22.37 56.47
C LYS A 3 -51.93 -22.55 55.60
N TYR A 4 -52.11 -22.46 54.27
CA TYR A 4 -51.00 -22.39 53.26
C TYR A 4 -50.64 -20.94 53.07
N ILE A 5 -49.37 -20.61 53.32
CA ILE A 5 -48.76 -19.29 53.02
C ILE A 5 -48.16 -19.40 51.62
N LEU A 6 -48.70 -18.63 50.67
CA LEU A 6 -48.09 -18.45 49.35
C LEU A 6 -46.97 -17.39 49.43
N LEU A 7 -45.74 -17.77 49.10
CA LEU A 7 -44.63 -16.82 48.84
C LEU A 7 -44.72 -16.40 47.40
N PRO A 8 -44.53 -15.10 47.06
CA PRO A 8 -44.39 -14.65 45.70
C PRO A 8 -42.96 -14.90 45.22
N VAL A 9 -42.81 -15.60 44.07
CA VAL A 9 -41.53 -15.75 43.33
C VAL A 9 -41.31 -14.47 42.52
N LEU A 10 -40.31 -13.68 42.92
CA LEU A 10 -39.82 -12.54 42.13
C LEU A 10 -38.88 -13.08 41.03
N ALA A 11 -39.37 -13.11 39.80
CA ALA A 11 -38.55 -13.39 38.62
C ALA A 11 -37.71 -12.16 38.27
N GLY A 12 -36.43 -12.19 38.61
CA GLY A 12 -35.48 -11.17 38.23
C GLY A 12 -35.11 -11.30 36.74
N ILE A 13 -35.49 -10.32 35.93
CA ILE A 13 -35.06 -10.22 34.52
C ILE A 13 -33.62 -9.67 34.51
N ALA A 14 -32.63 -10.53 34.24
CA ALA A 14 -31.27 -10.12 34.01
C ALA A 14 -31.16 -9.52 32.58
N VAL A 15 -31.07 -8.20 32.48
CA VAL A 15 -30.79 -7.50 31.23
C VAL A 15 -29.27 -7.62 30.96
N SER A 16 -28.87 -8.53 30.07
CA SER A 16 -27.52 -8.63 29.60
C SER A 16 -27.23 -7.46 28.65
N ALA A 17 -26.47 -6.48 29.12
CA ALA A 17 -25.96 -5.41 28.29
C ALA A 17 -24.87 -5.98 27.34
N LEU A 18 -25.21 -6.19 26.06
CA LEU A 18 -24.25 -6.49 24.99
C LEU A 18 -23.41 -5.23 24.75
N SER A 19 -22.21 -5.22 25.31
CA SER A 19 -21.21 -4.19 25.00
C SER A 19 -20.73 -4.37 23.55
N PHE A 20 -21.25 -3.59 22.62
CA PHE A 20 -20.68 -3.47 21.29
C PHE A 20 -19.33 -2.75 21.42
N SER A 21 -18.23 -3.51 21.42
CA SER A 21 -16.89 -2.96 21.24
C SER A 21 -16.78 -2.45 19.80
N CYS A 22 -16.94 -1.14 19.62
CA CYS A 22 -16.59 -0.48 18.38
C CYS A 22 -15.08 -0.64 18.21
N ILE A 23 -14.62 -1.48 17.29
CA ILE A 23 -13.21 -1.55 16.91
C ILE A 23 -12.92 -0.24 16.20
N ALA A 24 -12.38 0.73 16.91
CA ALA A 24 -11.88 1.97 16.31
C ALA A 24 -10.75 1.59 15.35
N GLN A 25 -10.92 1.87 14.07
CA GLN A 25 -9.82 1.78 13.11
C GLN A 25 -8.71 2.73 13.57
N ALA A 26 -7.48 2.22 13.64
CA ALA A 26 -6.34 3.05 14.01
C ALA A 26 -6.18 4.21 13.00
N GLU A 27 -6.16 5.44 13.53
CA GLU A 27 -5.87 6.61 12.72
C GLU A 27 -4.39 6.60 12.31
N PRO A 28 -4.05 7.01 11.08
CA PRO A 28 -2.67 7.12 10.64
C PRO A 28 -1.90 8.10 11.51
N SER A 29 -0.64 7.77 11.83
CA SER A 29 0.27 8.67 12.54
C SER A 29 0.60 9.90 11.69
N ASP A 30 0.78 11.06 12.32
CA ASP A 30 1.30 12.28 11.65
C ASP A 30 2.72 12.07 11.10
N ASP A 31 3.47 11.10 11.63
CA ASP A 31 4.82 10.73 11.15
C ASP A 31 4.78 9.80 9.93
N LEU A 32 3.61 9.26 9.57
CA LEU A 32 3.51 8.38 8.41
C LEU A 32 3.61 9.19 7.12
N LYS A 33 4.56 8.77 6.26
CA LYS A 33 4.69 9.22 4.87
C LYS A 33 4.60 8.01 3.95
N VAL A 34 3.64 8.02 3.05
CA VAL A 34 3.49 6.97 2.03
C VAL A 34 3.96 7.52 0.69
N VAL A 35 4.97 6.88 0.12
CA VAL A 35 5.51 7.16 -1.20
C VAL A 35 5.03 6.06 -2.13
N ILE A 36 4.36 6.41 -3.21
CA ILE A 36 3.83 5.47 -4.17
C ILE A 36 4.46 5.75 -5.54
N ILE A 37 5.04 4.72 -6.14
CA ILE A 37 5.50 4.73 -7.52
C ILE A 37 4.83 3.59 -8.28
N ARG A 38 4.80 3.74 -9.59
CA ARG A 38 4.38 2.70 -10.51
C ARG A 38 5.56 1.79 -10.86
N HIS A 39 5.30 0.57 -11.31
CA HIS A 39 6.32 -0.24 -11.99
C HIS A 39 6.87 0.46 -13.25
N GLY A 40 8.10 0.15 -13.63
CA GLY A 40 8.75 0.65 -14.84
C GLY A 40 8.03 0.26 -16.14
N GLU A 41 8.49 0.77 -17.26
CA GLU A 41 7.92 0.57 -18.59
C GLU A 41 7.81 -0.93 -18.92
N LYS A 42 6.77 -1.26 -19.67
CA LYS A 42 6.44 -2.64 -20.07
C LYS A 42 6.43 -2.77 -21.59
N PRO A 43 6.72 -3.98 -22.13
CA PRO A 43 6.49 -4.25 -23.54
C PRO A 43 4.98 -4.34 -23.85
N ASP A 44 4.62 -4.35 -25.11
CA ASP A 44 3.23 -4.50 -25.56
C ASP A 44 2.62 -5.84 -25.09
N SER A 45 3.42 -6.87 -24.93
CA SER A 45 3.02 -8.18 -24.43
C SER A 45 4.03 -8.76 -23.44
N GLY A 46 3.56 -9.64 -22.56
CA GLY A 46 4.38 -10.31 -21.55
C GLY A 46 4.23 -9.68 -20.16
N ASP A 47 4.81 -10.34 -19.16
CA ASP A 47 4.64 -10.01 -17.73
C ASP A 47 5.87 -9.32 -17.10
N ASN A 48 6.95 -9.15 -17.87
CA ASN A 48 8.19 -8.51 -17.40
C ASN A 48 8.23 -7.01 -17.72
N LEU A 49 9.24 -6.30 -17.20
CA LEU A 49 9.60 -4.97 -17.67
C LEU A 49 10.13 -5.05 -19.12
N SER A 50 10.04 -3.94 -19.85
CA SER A 50 10.83 -3.73 -21.06
C SER A 50 12.28 -3.37 -20.69
N CYS A 51 13.18 -3.33 -21.68
CA CYS A 51 14.53 -2.82 -21.45
C CYS A 51 14.53 -1.38 -20.92
N GLN A 52 13.58 -0.56 -21.39
CA GLN A 52 13.38 0.78 -20.86
C GLN A 52 12.98 0.76 -19.38
N GLY A 53 12.06 -0.12 -18.99
CA GLY A 53 11.65 -0.27 -17.59
C GLY A 53 12.78 -0.79 -16.69
N GLU A 54 13.62 -1.69 -17.18
CA GLU A 54 14.81 -2.15 -16.45
C GLU A 54 15.83 -1.02 -16.28
N ASN A 55 16.11 -0.24 -17.35
CA ASN A 55 16.97 0.94 -17.27
C ASN A 55 16.44 1.98 -16.27
N ARG A 56 15.12 2.14 -16.14
CA ARG A 56 14.52 2.95 -15.08
C ARG A 56 14.80 2.36 -13.72
N ALA A 57 14.52 1.07 -13.54
CA ALA A 57 14.70 0.37 -12.27
C ALA A 57 16.14 0.47 -11.74
N LEU A 58 17.13 0.40 -12.61
CA LEU A 58 18.56 0.56 -12.26
C LEU A 58 18.93 1.98 -11.81
N GLN A 59 18.19 3.02 -12.23
CA GLN A 59 18.40 4.41 -11.82
C GLN A 59 17.60 4.81 -10.58
N LEU A 60 16.48 4.13 -10.29
CA LEU A 60 15.61 4.41 -9.14
C LEU A 60 16.32 4.44 -7.78
N PRO A 61 17.32 3.57 -7.47
CA PRO A 61 17.98 3.57 -6.17
C PRO A 61 18.56 4.93 -5.79
N GLU A 62 19.19 5.62 -6.72
CA GLU A 62 19.77 6.94 -6.46
C GLU A 62 18.67 8.00 -6.26
N VAL A 63 17.68 8.02 -7.14
CA VAL A 63 16.57 8.98 -7.10
C VAL A 63 15.77 8.86 -5.79
N LEU A 64 15.35 7.64 -5.45
CA LEU A 64 14.55 7.41 -4.24
C LEU A 64 15.34 7.70 -2.96
N TYR A 65 16.63 7.33 -2.93
CA TYR A 65 17.48 7.63 -1.78
C TYR A 65 17.70 9.13 -1.59
N GLN A 66 17.92 9.89 -2.64
CA GLN A 66 18.09 11.34 -2.56
C GLN A 66 16.83 12.03 -2.03
N LYS A 67 15.65 11.60 -2.51
CA LYS A 67 14.37 12.21 -2.16
C LYS A 67 13.82 11.76 -0.80
N PHE A 68 13.90 10.47 -0.48
CA PHE A 68 13.16 9.86 0.63
C PHE A 68 14.05 9.11 1.62
N LYS A 69 15.34 8.90 1.32
CA LYS A 69 16.26 8.04 2.07
C LYS A 69 15.82 6.56 2.00
N ILE A 70 16.24 5.77 2.97
CA ILE A 70 15.85 4.35 3.07
C ILE A 70 14.45 4.31 3.68
N PRO A 71 13.44 3.72 3.00
CA PRO A 71 12.12 3.57 3.58
C PRO A 71 12.14 2.56 4.74
N ASP A 72 11.29 2.80 5.75
CA ASP A 72 11.12 1.88 6.88
C ASP A 72 10.37 0.60 6.46
N TYR A 73 9.50 0.71 5.47
CA TYR A 73 8.72 -0.40 4.92
C TYR A 73 8.62 -0.28 3.41
N THR A 74 8.69 -1.43 2.71
CA THR A 74 8.53 -1.49 1.25
C THR A 74 7.54 -2.58 0.89
N TYR A 75 6.51 -2.22 0.15
CA TYR A 75 5.44 -3.12 -0.28
C TYR A 75 5.40 -3.27 -1.79
N VAL A 76 5.15 -4.48 -2.23
CA VAL A 76 4.82 -4.85 -3.61
C VAL A 76 3.65 -5.83 -3.57
N PRO A 77 2.85 -5.98 -4.63
CA PRO A 77 1.81 -7.00 -4.65
C PRO A 77 2.41 -8.41 -4.67
N ALA A 78 1.64 -9.38 -4.20
CA ALA A 78 2.01 -10.79 -4.23
C ALA A 78 2.30 -11.26 -5.67
N LEU A 79 3.37 -12.04 -5.83
CA LEU A 79 3.61 -12.75 -7.08
C LEU A 79 2.58 -13.88 -7.22
N LYS A 80 1.84 -13.89 -8.33
CA LYS A 80 1.03 -15.06 -8.70
C LYS A 80 1.94 -16.06 -9.40
N THR A 81 2.05 -17.24 -8.82
CA THR A 81 2.84 -18.37 -9.35
C THR A 81 1.92 -19.43 -9.94
N GLY A 82 2.43 -20.21 -10.87
CA GLY A 82 1.71 -21.23 -11.61
C GLY A 82 2.47 -21.56 -12.90
N ASP A 83 1.77 -21.70 -14.02
CA ASP A 83 2.40 -21.91 -15.33
C ASP A 83 3.25 -20.72 -15.79
N ALA A 84 2.92 -19.51 -15.29
CA ALA A 84 3.70 -18.30 -15.49
C ALA A 84 3.61 -17.38 -14.26
N THR A 85 4.70 -16.64 -13.97
CA THR A 85 4.71 -15.63 -12.92
C THR A 85 3.94 -14.39 -13.36
N LYS A 86 2.99 -13.93 -12.52
CA LYS A 86 2.26 -12.68 -12.71
C LYS A 86 2.74 -11.63 -11.71
N HIS A 87 2.44 -10.36 -11.99
CA HIS A 87 2.77 -9.21 -11.12
C HIS A 87 4.28 -9.01 -10.88
N SER A 88 5.15 -9.58 -11.76
CA SER A 88 6.61 -9.52 -11.59
C SER A 88 7.19 -8.12 -11.76
N ARG A 89 6.55 -7.23 -12.54
CA ARG A 89 7.09 -5.90 -12.87
C ARG A 89 7.37 -5.04 -11.63
N MET A 90 6.50 -5.09 -10.62
CA MET A 90 6.68 -4.34 -9.38
C MET A 90 7.93 -4.81 -8.63
N PHE A 91 8.13 -6.14 -8.54
CA PHE A 91 9.36 -6.71 -7.99
C PHE A 91 10.60 -6.31 -8.79
N GLN A 92 10.56 -6.45 -10.11
CA GLN A 92 11.67 -6.08 -10.99
C GLN A 92 12.03 -4.61 -10.84
N THR A 93 11.03 -3.73 -10.74
CA THR A 93 11.25 -2.29 -10.56
C THR A 93 11.95 -1.95 -9.25
N VAL A 94 11.58 -2.58 -8.16
CA VAL A 94 12.13 -2.25 -6.83
C VAL A 94 13.39 -3.04 -6.50
N SER A 95 13.66 -4.15 -7.19
CA SER A 95 14.76 -5.06 -6.85
C SER A 95 16.13 -4.38 -6.80
N PRO A 96 16.54 -3.52 -7.74
CA PRO A 96 17.82 -2.82 -7.64
C PRO A 96 17.94 -1.96 -6.37
N PHE A 97 16.83 -1.30 -5.96
CA PHE A 97 16.79 -0.51 -4.73
C PHE A 97 16.86 -1.41 -3.50
N ALA A 98 16.09 -2.49 -3.49
CA ALA A 98 16.08 -3.47 -2.40
C ALA A 98 17.46 -4.13 -2.22
N ILE A 99 18.11 -4.51 -3.31
CA ILE A 99 19.46 -5.10 -3.27
C ILE A 99 20.48 -4.09 -2.74
N LYS A 100 20.46 -2.85 -3.26
CA LYS A 100 21.45 -1.82 -2.90
C LYS A 100 21.39 -1.46 -1.40
N TYR A 101 20.20 -1.44 -0.81
CA TYR A 101 19.99 -1.00 0.57
C TYR A 101 19.50 -2.13 1.51
N ASN A 102 19.50 -3.37 1.04
CA ASN A 102 19.06 -4.54 1.81
C ASN A 102 17.65 -4.40 2.37
N LEU A 103 16.69 -3.95 1.52
CA LEU A 103 15.31 -3.75 1.94
C LEU A 103 14.56 -5.07 2.02
N THR A 104 13.69 -5.20 3.02
CA THR A 104 12.71 -6.28 3.06
C THR A 104 11.48 -5.87 2.25
N LEU A 105 11.05 -6.74 1.34
CA LEU A 105 9.84 -6.51 0.54
C LEU A 105 8.66 -7.27 1.17
N ASP A 106 7.63 -6.54 1.62
CA ASP A 106 6.35 -7.14 2.03
C ASP A 106 5.51 -7.38 0.78
N SER A 107 5.18 -8.63 0.50
CA SER A 107 4.44 -9.06 -0.69
C SER A 107 3.24 -9.93 -0.36
N LYS A 108 2.63 -9.70 0.81
CA LYS A 108 1.53 -10.56 1.29
C LYS A 108 0.16 -10.22 0.69
N TYR A 109 0.00 -9.04 0.07
CA TYR A 109 -1.28 -8.59 -0.48
C TYR A 109 -1.36 -8.80 -1.98
N GLU A 110 -2.52 -9.25 -2.47
CA GLU A 110 -2.80 -9.30 -3.91
C GLU A 110 -2.85 -7.88 -4.50
N GLU A 111 -2.66 -7.77 -5.83
CA GLU A 111 -2.62 -6.47 -6.51
C GLU A 111 -3.90 -5.65 -6.31
N ASP A 112 -5.06 -6.31 -6.24
CA ASP A 112 -6.38 -5.73 -6.08
C ASP A 112 -6.89 -5.71 -4.61
N ASP A 113 -6.05 -6.10 -3.66
CA ASP A 113 -6.39 -6.07 -2.23
C ASP A 113 -6.13 -4.69 -1.60
N TYR A 114 -6.76 -3.66 -2.18
CA TYR A 114 -6.52 -2.24 -1.86
C TYR A 114 -6.79 -1.88 -0.41
N SER A 115 -7.84 -2.46 0.18
CA SER A 115 -8.25 -2.13 1.55
C SER A 115 -7.27 -2.69 2.58
N ASN A 116 -6.88 -3.96 2.45
CA ASN A 116 -6.03 -4.61 3.44
C ASN A 116 -4.60 -4.07 3.41
N VAL A 117 -4.03 -3.79 2.21
CA VAL A 117 -2.71 -3.13 2.13
C VAL A 117 -2.75 -1.73 2.74
N ALA A 118 -3.79 -0.94 2.46
CA ALA A 118 -3.94 0.40 3.03
C ALA A 118 -4.16 0.35 4.55
N ASP A 119 -4.93 -0.61 5.06
CA ASP A 119 -5.18 -0.78 6.50
C ASP A 119 -3.90 -1.19 7.25
N ASP A 120 -3.03 -1.97 6.62
CA ASP A 120 -1.74 -2.29 7.21
C ASP A 120 -0.78 -1.09 7.18
N VAL A 121 -0.70 -0.39 6.07
CA VAL A 121 0.12 0.82 5.91
C VAL A 121 -0.28 1.90 6.91
N LYS A 122 -1.57 2.13 7.15
CA LYS A 122 -2.06 3.12 8.14
C LYS A 122 -1.61 2.85 9.58
N LYS A 123 -1.20 1.62 9.89
CA LYS A 123 -0.67 1.23 11.22
C LYS A 123 0.83 1.49 11.37
N LYS A 124 1.51 1.92 10.31
CA LYS A 124 2.95 2.18 10.32
C LYS A 124 3.25 3.63 10.73
N ALA A 125 4.53 3.87 11.02
CA ALA A 125 5.11 5.21 11.18
C ALA A 125 6.37 5.29 10.32
N GLY A 126 6.84 6.48 10.02
CA GLY A 126 7.99 6.68 9.14
C GLY A 126 7.62 6.62 7.66
N THR A 127 8.56 6.24 6.82
CA THR A 127 8.38 6.22 5.36
C THR A 127 8.03 4.83 4.86
N VAL A 128 6.90 4.72 4.17
CA VAL A 128 6.45 3.50 3.48
C VAL A 128 6.58 3.73 1.98
N LEU A 129 7.28 2.84 1.27
CA LEU A 129 7.31 2.80 -0.19
C LEU A 129 6.35 1.72 -0.69
N LEU A 130 5.43 2.10 -1.58
CA LEU A 130 4.58 1.20 -2.34
C LEU A 130 5.01 1.23 -3.81
N VAL A 131 5.31 0.06 -4.38
CA VAL A 131 5.55 -0.07 -5.83
C VAL A 131 4.43 -0.91 -6.41
N TRP A 132 3.56 -0.30 -7.23
CA TRP A 132 2.28 -0.91 -7.57
C TRP A 132 1.90 -0.75 -9.04
N GLU A 133 0.75 -1.31 -9.44
CA GLU A 133 0.15 -1.16 -10.76
C GLU A 133 -0.71 0.12 -10.81
N HIS A 134 -0.59 0.91 -11.89
CA HIS A 134 -1.19 2.25 -11.97
C HIS A 134 -2.72 2.28 -11.76
N LYS A 135 -3.46 1.25 -12.21
CA LYS A 135 -4.92 1.20 -12.01
C LYS A 135 -5.31 1.02 -10.55
N ALA A 136 -4.46 0.36 -9.77
CA ALA A 136 -4.68 0.10 -8.35
C ALA A 136 -4.33 1.31 -7.47
N ILE A 137 -3.38 2.16 -7.88
CA ILE A 137 -2.83 3.23 -7.03
C ILE A 137 -3.91 4.19 -6.54
N SER A 138 -4.84 4.62 -7.41
CA SER A 138 -5.94 5.51 -7.01
C SER A 138 -6.87 4.86 -5.97
N HIS A 139 -7.12 3.56 -6.09
CA HIS A 139 -7.92 2.81 -5.13
C HIS A 139 -7.21 2.71 -3.78
N ILE A 140 -5.92 2.38 -3.78
CA ILE A 140 -5.10 2.34 -2.56
C ILE A 140 -5.08 3.72 -1.88
N ALA A 141 -4.83 4.80 -2.65
CA ALA A 141 -4.82 6.16 -2.14
C ALA A 141 -6.16 6.56 -1.49
N LYS A 142 -7.29 6.13 -2.07
CA LYS A 142 -8.61 6.33 -1.47
C LYS A 142 -8.74 5.62 -0.12
N HIS A 143 -8.28 4.38 0.00
CA HIS A 143 -8.27 3.63 1.26
C HIS A 143 -7.26 4.19 2.28
N LEU A 144 -6.23 4.91 1.79
CA LEU A 144 -5.30 5.72 2.59
C LEU A 144 -5.88 7.10 2.97
N LYS A 145 -7.21 7.29 2.87
CA LYS A 145 -7.97 8.50 3.23
C LYS A 145 -7.77 9.71 2.30
N VAL A 146 -7.13 9.57 1.16
CA VAL A 146 -7.07 10.66 0.17
C VAL A 146 -8.47 10.90 -0.40
N LYS A 147 -8.94 12.15 -0.32
CA LYS A 147 -10.24 12.55 -0.89
C LYS A 147 -10.12 12.73 -2.40
N ASN A 148 -10.91 11.96 -3.17
CA ASN A 148 -10.95 12.04 -4.64
C ASN A 148 -9.56 11.97 -5.31
N PRO A 149 -8.78 10.91 -5.09
CA PRO A 149 -7.49 10.79 -5.78
C PRO A 149 -7.73 10.72 -7.29
N PRO A 150 -6.88 11.38 -8.11
CA PRO A 150 -7.01 11.32 -9.56
C PRO A 150 -6.75 9.91 -10.08
N ALA A 151 -7.11 9.63 -11.31
CA ALA A 151 -6.61 8.45 -12.00
C ALA A 151 -5.11 8.63 -12.30
N TRP A 152 -4.36 7.52 -12.24
CA TRP A 152 -2.98 7.52 -12.71
C TRP A 152 -2.96 7.29 -14.22
N GLU A 153 -2.36 8.20 -14.96
CA GLU A 153 -2.31 8.13 -16.43
C GLU A 153 -1.52 6.90 -16.92
N GLY A 154 -2.09 6.16 -17.87
CA GLY A 154 -1.51 4.91 -18.35
C GLY A 154 -0.15 5.05 -19.04
N SER A 155 0.20 6.24 -19.52
CA SER A 155 1.50 6.56 -20.11
C SER A 155 2.53 7.14 -19.12
N ASP A 156 2.11 7.42 -17.88
CA ASP A 156 2.96 8.05 -16.87
C ASP A 156 3.70 6.97 -16.04
N PHE A 157 5.01 6.92 -16.21
CA PHE A 157 5.94 6.08 -15.44
C PHE A 157 6.89 6.92 -14.57
N ASP A 158 6.75 8.24 -14.55
CA ASP A 158 7.67 9.17 -13.91
C ASP A 158 7.13 9.82 -12.63
N SER A 159 5.82 9.77 -12.42
CA SER A 159 5.20 10.38 -11.25
C SER A 159 5.51 9.60 -9.97
N ILE A 160 5.64 10.36 -8.88
CA ILE A 160 5.68 9.88 -7.49
C ILE A 160 4.51 10.51 -6.76
N TRP A 161 3.67 9.70 -6.12
CA TRP A 161 2.65 10.19 -5.22
C TRP A 161 3.14 10.12 -3.78
N ILE A 162 2.89 11.19 -3.02
CA ILE A 162 3.31 11.31 -1.63
C ILE A 162 2.08 11.64 -0.80
N ILE A 163 1.75 10.74 0.14
CA ILE A 163 0.64 10.94 1.08
C ILE A 163 1.24 11.18 2.46
N THR A 164 0.84 12.28 3.09
CA THR A 164 1.20 12.63 4.47
C THR A 164 -0.07 12.84 5.28
N TYR A 165 0.06 12.78 6.60
CA TYR A 165 -1.08 12.88 7.51
C TYR A 165 -0.89 14.01 8.50
N LYS A 166 -2.02 14.64 8.87
CA LYS A 166 -2.09 15.62 9.96
C LYS A 166 -3.42 15.44 10.69
N ASN A 167 -3.36 15.08 11.97
CA ASN A 167 -4.54 14.78 12.79
C ASN A 167 -5.50 13.76 12.11
N GLY A 168 -4.95 12.75 11.45
CA GLY A 168 -5.70 11.72 10.71
C GLY A 168 -6.19 12.11 9.31
N ASP A 169 -6.05 13.38 8.90
CA ASP A 169 -6.38 13.84 7.55
C ASP A 169 -5.21 13.59 6.58
N ALA A 170 -5.50 12.98 5.44
CA ALA A 170 -4.53 12.70 4.39
C ALA A 170 -4.38 13.87 3.41
N THR A 171 -3.15 14.21 3.08
CA THR A 171 -2.78 15.16 2.01
C THR A 171 -2.00 14.42 0.94
N LEU A 172 -2.46 14.50 -0.33
CA LEU A 172 -1.76 13.97 -1.48
C LEU A 172 -0.97 15.10 -2.17
N SER A 173 0.30 14.85 -2.41
CA SER A 173 1.17 15.69 -3.23
C SER A 173 1.90 14.86 -4.28
N PHE A 174 2.49 15.52 -5.26
CA PHE A 174 3.11 14.87 -6.42
C PHE A 174 4.56 15.34 -6.55
N ASP A 175 5.40 14.39 -6.96
CA ASP A 175 6.78 14.62 -7.37
C ASP A 175 7.04 13.77 -8.63
N LYS A 176 8.27 13.78 -9.14
CA LYS A 176 8.69 13.01 -10.30
C LYS A 176 9.98 12.27 -10.02
N GLU A 177 10.14 11.10 -10.64
CA GLU A 177 11.43 10.41 -10.62
C GLU A 177 12.48 11.21 -11.38
N GLY A 178 12.10 11.88 -12.47
CA GLY A 178 13.00 12.66 -13.32
C GLY A 178 13.93 11.78 -14.14
N ILE A 179 13.55 10.52 -14.36
CA ILE A 179 14.33 9.53 -15.11
C ILE A 179 13.86 9.50 -16.57
N THR A 180 14.81 9.61 -17.48
CA THR A 180 14.60 9.38 -18.92
C THR A 180 15.38 8.14 -19.32
N PRO A 181 14.78 6.93 -19.16
CA PRO A 181 15.50 5.69 -19.36
C PRO A 181 15.73 5.39 -20.86
N SER A 182 16.91 4.83 -21.19
CA SER A 182 17.17 4.29 -22.53
C SER A 182 16.25 3.09 -22.80
N SER A 183 15.91 2.89 -24.06
CA SER A 183 15.23 1.67 -24.53
C SER A 183 16.19 0.52 -24.87
N ASP A 184 17.51 0.76 -24.83
CA ASP A 184 18.50 -0.25 -25.12
C ASP A 184 18.56 -1.33 -24.02
N CYS A 185 18.88 -2.55 -24.41
CA CYS A 185 19.02 -3.69 -23.49
C CYS A 185 20.49 -3.91 -23.04
N ASN A 186 21.29 -2.85 -23.01
CA ASN A 186 22.70 -2.88 -22.62
C ASN A 186 22.84 -2.44 -21.15
N PHE A 187 22.51 -3.33 -20.20
CA PHE A 187 22.63 -3.13 -18.75
C PHE A 187 23.38 -4.28 -18.09
#